data_00f2f9524aec4b720251b47190568d7e
#
_entry.id   00f2f9524aec4b720251b47190568d7e
#
_cell.length_a   1.000
_cell.length_b   1.000
_cell.length_c   1.000
_cell.angle_alpha   90.00
_cell.angle_beta   90.00
_cell.angle_gamma   90.00
#
_symmetry.space_group_name_H-M   'P 1'
#
loop_
_entity.id
_entity.type
_entity.pdbx_description
1 polymer ?
#
loop_
_entity_poly.entity_id
_entity_poly.type
_entity_poly.pdbx_seq_one_letter_code
_entity_poly.pdbx_strand_id
1 'polypeptide(L)'
;MADPTLHVTTIQWLSSLHKVMSKDKADKYIRELAAMKPTLVESMLPAGERVSTGEMPIAVTFVKYAYTAGKTCAPLDYVRIEKMLGDSHFAVMSNKAPHLNAAKAFIDYYLDDESMKILAQSGEFANRKGIYPPLAGADKIQYIQMEVLDAKAFEDKKKEYGKLFLR
;
A
#
# COMPACT_ATOMS: atom_id res chain seq x y z
N MET A 1 6.70 8.40 7.26
CA MET A 1 6.35 7.74 6.00
C MET A 1 7.59 7.18 5.33
N ALA A 2 7.46 6.22 4.41
CA ALA A 2 8.62 5.76 3.65
C ALA A 2 9.16 6.84 2.71
N ASP A 3 10.49 6.85 2.52
CA ASP A 3 11.20 7.83 1.69
C ASP A 3 10.77 7.70 0.22
N PRO A 4 10.22 8.77 -0.39
CA PRO A 4 9.78 8.73 -1.79
C PRO A 4 10.94 8.69 -2.81
N THR A 5 12.19 8.68 -2.36
CA THR A 5 13.35 8.48 -3.25
C THR A 5 13.88 7.05 -3.22
N LEU A 6 13.44 6.25 -2.23
CA LEU A 6 13.88 4.88 -2.02
C LEU A 6 12.76 3.86 -2.21
N HIS A 7 11.52 4.24 -1.88
CA HIS A 7 10.41 3.29 -1.80
C HIS A 7 9.40 3.48 -2.93
N VAL A 8 9.29 2.48 -3.81
CA VAL A 8 8.44 2.49 -5.02
C VAL A 8 6.98 2.81 -4.71
N THR A 9 6.39 2.11 -3.75
CA THR A 9 4.98 2.29 -3.39
C THR A 9 4.67 3.69 -2.89
N THR A 10 5.62 4.38 -2.24
CA THR A 10 5.44 5.78 -1.81
C THR A 10 5.37 6.72 -3.02
N ILE A 11 6.21 6.51 -4.03
CA ILE A 11 6.16 7.29 -5.27
C ILE A 11 4.82 7.07 -5.97
N GLN A 12 4.38 5.82 -6.11
CA GLN A 12 3.10 5.48 -6.72
C GLN A 12 1.93 6.07 -5.94
N TRP A 13 1.95 6.00 -4.60
CA TRP A 13 0.92 6.56 -3.74
C TRP A 13 0.79 8.09 -3.93
N LEU A 14 1.90 8.82 -3.82
CA LEU A 14 1.91 10.28 -4.04
C LEU A 14 1.41 10.63 -5.45
N SER A 15 1.88 9.91 -6.46
CA SER A 15 1.49 10.13 -7.86
C SER A 15 0.02 9.82 -8.14
N SER A 16 -0.60 8.96 -7.33
CA SER A 16 -1.99 8.51 -7.50
C SER A 16 -3.02 9.30 -6.71
N LEU A 17 -2.61 10.26 -5.88
CA LEU A 17 -3.54 11.03 -5.03
C LEU A 17 -4.61 11.76 -5.85
N HIS A 18 -4.32 12.14 -7.10
CA HIS A 18 -5.30 12.77 -7.99
C HIS A 18 -6.48 11.84 -8.38
N LYS A 19 -6.37 10.53 -8.14
CA LYS A 19 -7.47 9.58 -8.37
C LYS A 19 -8.53 9.61 -7.25
N VAL A 20 -8.17 10.11 -6.09
CA VAL A 20 -9.08 10.19 -4.92
C VAL A 20 -9.46 11.63 -4.58
N MET A 21 -8.79 12.61 -5.17
CA MET A 21 -9.09 14.04 -5.05
C MET A 21 -8.78 14.78 -6.36
N SER A 22 -9.17 16.04 -6.52
CA SER A 22 -8.80 16.80 -7.71
C SER A 22 -7.28 17.00 -7.79
N LYS A 23 -6.74 17.15 -9.01
CA LYS A 23 -5.30 17.32 -9.24
C LYS A 23 -4.72 18.49 -8.40
N ASP A 24 -5.39 19.64 -8.41
CA ASP A 24 -4.92 20.82 -7.66
C ASP A 24 -4.87 20.55 -6.14
N LYS A 25 -5.85 19.81 -5.62
CA LYS A 25 -5.86 19.39 -4.22
C LYS A 25 -4.74 18.40 -3.92
N ALA A 26 -4.48 17.44 -4.81
CA ALA A 26 -3.39 16.48 -4.66
C ALA A 26 -2.03 17.20 -4.65
N ASP A 27 -1.79 18.09 -5.60
CA ASP A 27 -0.55 18.86 -5.68
C ASP A 27 -0.34 19.78 -4.46
N LYS A 28 -1.43 20.39 -3.97
CA LYS A 28 -1.39 21.17 -2.73
C LYS A 28 -1.05 20.30 -1.53
N TYR A 29 -1.75 19.17 -1.38
CA TYR A 29 -1.53 18.21 -0.29
C TYR A 29 -0.08 17.70 -0.25
N ILE A 30 0.49 17.34 -1.41
CA ILE A 30 1.89 16.86 -1.48
C ILE A 30 2.86 17.94 -1.00
N ARG A 31 2.67 19.21 -1.42
CA ARG A 31 3.51 20.33 -0.96
C ARG A 31 3.38 20.59 0.53
N GLU A 32 2.16 20.57 1.06
CA GLU A 32 1.89 20.76 2.49
C GLU A 32 2.49 19.61 3.31
N LEU A 33 2.33 18.36 2.86
CA LEU A 33 2.93 17.18 3.49
C LEU A 33 4.46 17.30 3.53
N ALA A 34 5.09 17.72 2.44
CA ALA A 34 6.54 17.93 2.40
C ALA A 34 6.99 19.07 3.33
N ALA A 35 6.22 20.17 3.39
CA ALA A 35 6.49 21.31 4.28
C ALA A 35 6.42 20.94 5.77
N MET A 36 5.64 19.93 6.14
CA MET A 36 5.59 19.39 7.50
C MET A 36 6.86 18.62 7.90
N LYS A 37 7.78 18.39 6.97
CA LYS A 37 9.05 17.66 7.19
C LYS A 37 8.82 16.30 7.87
N PRO A 38 8.03 15.41 7.28
CA PRO A 38 7.73 14.12 7.90
C PRO A 38 9.01 13.31 8.09
N THR A 39 9.10 12.54 9.17
CA THR A 39 10.19 11.58 9.35
C THR A 39 10.14 10.55 8.23
N LEU A 40 11.23 10.47 7.45
CA LEU A 40 11.38 9.52 6.37
C LEU A 40 12.11 8.27 6.84
N VAL A 41 11.63 7.11 6.45
CA VAL A 41 12.19 5.79 6.77
C VAL A 41 12.32 4.98 5.48
N GLU A 42 13.09 3.90 5.51
CA GLU A 42 13.43 3.11 4.31
C GLU A 42 12.23 2.39 3.68
N SER A 43 11.18 2.06 4.47
CA SER A 43 9.99 1.38 3.94
C SER A 43 8.73 1.65 4.77
N MET A 44 7.58 1.12 4.29
CA MET A 44 6.29 1.30 4.94
C MET A 44 6.19 0.58 6.28
N LEU A 45 6.87 -0.57 6.47
CA LEU A 45 6.81 -1.35 7.70
C LEU A 45 7.44 -0.57 8.88
N PRO A 46 8.69 -0.10 8.82
CA PRO A 46 9.27 0.75 9.86
C PRO A 46 8.47 2.03 10.16
N ALA A 47 7.77 2.58 9.16
CA ALA A 47 6.88 3.71 9.42
C ALA A 47 5.73 3.34 10.37
N GLY A 48 5.13 2.16 10.20
CA GLY A 48 4.08 1.65 11.08
C GLY A 48 4.62 1.27 12.47
N GLU A 49 5.81 0.69 12.55
CA GLU A 49 6.45 0.30 13.82
C GLU A 49 6.65 1.49 14.75
N ARG A 50 7.02 2.66 14.24
CA ARG A 50 7.16 3.89 15.04
C ARG A 50 5.84 4.38 15.64
N VAL A 51 4.71 4.07 15.00
CA VAL A 51 3.39 4.34 15.60
C VAL A 51 3.09 3.32 16.70
N SER A 52 3.39 2.04 16.46
CA SER A 52 3.18 0.97 17.46
C SER A 52 3.97 1.18 18.75
N THR A 53 5.18 1.75 18.65
CA THR A 53 6.04 2.07 19.79
C THR A 53 5.71 3.41 20.45
N GLY A 54 4.76 4.18 19.90
CA GLY A 54 4.41 5.51 20.39
C GLY A 54 5.41 6.61 20.05
N GLU A 55 6.44 6.32 19.23
CA GLU A 55 7.42 7.31 18.78
C GLU A 55 6.76 8.37 17.86
N MET A 56 5.80 7.95 17.05
CA MET A 56 5.06 8.82 16.14
C MET A 56 3.54 8.64 16.32
N PRO A 57 2.76 9.75 16.29
CA PRO A 57 1.32 9.66 16.46
C PRO A 57 0.59 9.15 15.22
N ILE A 58 1.18 9.27 14.03
CA ILE A 58 0.57 8.90 12.74
C ILE A 58 1.64 8.48 11.74
N ALA A 59 1.31 7.53 10.87
CA ALA A 59 2.16 7.15 9.74
C ALA A 59 1.34 6.89 8.47
N VAL A 60 1.98 7.05 7.32
CA VAL A 60 1.52 6.49 6.05
C VAL A 60 2.17 5.12 5.91
N THR A 61 1.35 4.07 5.97
CA THR A 61 1.76 2.67 5.89
C THR A 61 0.63 1.80 5.30
N PHE A 62 0.79 0.49 5.28
CA PHE A 62 -0.25 -0.43 4.82
C PHE A 62 -1.34 -0.63 5.87
N VAL A 63 -2.60 -0.67 5.44
CA VAL A 63 -3.74 -0.98 6.34
C VAL A 63 -3.57 -2.34 7.02
N LYS A 64 -3.02 -3.34 6.30
CA LYS A 64 -2.66 -4.65 6.86
C LYS A 64 -1.80 -4.52 8.13
N TYR A 65 -0.89 -3.53 8.19
CA TYR A 65 -0.03 -3.36 9.36
C TYR A 65 -0.84 -3.07 10.63
N ALA A 66 -1.90 -2.25 10.55
CA ALA A 66 -2.78 -2.00 11.68
C ALA A 66 -3.41 -3.30 12.23
N TYR A 67 -3.79 -4.22 11.33
CA TYR A 67 -4.32 -5.52 11.73
C TYR A 67 -3.27 -6.43 12.36
N THR A 68 -2.10 -6.57 11.73
CA THR A 68 -1.05 -7.46 12.24
C THR A 68 -0.45 -6.97 13.55
N ALA A 69 -0.26 -5.67 13.71
CA ALA A 69 0.20 -5.08 14.95
C ALA A 69 -0.88 -5.14 16.06
N GLY A 70 -2.15 -4.99 15.70
CA GLY A 70 -3.27 -5.15 16.63
C GLY A 70 -3.34 -6.55 17.25
N LYS A 71 -2.92 -7.60 16.51
CA LYS A 71 -2.80 -8.97 17.05
C LYS A 71 -1.76 -9.11 18.17
N THR A 72 -0.78 -8.23 18.21
CA THR A 72 0.25 -8.15 19.26
C THR A 72 -0.07 -7.09 20.30
N CYS A 73 -1.34 -6.69 20.41
CA CYS A 73 -1.82 -5.68 21.36
C CYS A 73 -1.22 -4.27 21.16
N ALA A 74 -0.68 -3.94 19.99
CA ALA A 74 -0.25 -2.59 19.72
C ALA A 74 -1.48 -1.65 19.63
N PRO A 75 -1.49 -0.49 20.34
CA PRO A 75 -2.63 0.40 20.43
C PRO A 75 -2.72 1.30 19.20
N LEU A 76 -2.90 0.72 18.01
CA LEU A 76 -3.03 1.47 16.78
C LEU A 76 -4.23 0.99 15.94
N ASP A 77 -4.74 1.89 15.13
CA ASP A 77 -5.82 1.64 14.19
C ASP A 77 -5.54 2.41 12.88
N TYR A 78 -6.31 2.16 11.85
CA TYR A 78 -6.17 2.90 10.58
C TYR A 78 -7.27 3.95 10.43
N VAL A 79 -6.94 5.02 9.72
CA VAL A 79 -7.92 6.06 9.39
C VAL A 79 -8.89 5.52 8.34
N ARG A 80 -10.18 5.44 8.69
CA ARG A 80 -11.23 4.93 7.79
C ARG A 80 -11.65 6.02 6.81
N ILE A 81 -11.29 5.82 5.57
CA ILE A 81 -11.71 6.66 4.44
C ILE A 81 -12.40 5.77 3.40
N GLU A 82 -13.38 6.35 2.70
CA GLU A 82 -14.18 5.60 1.71
C GLU A 82 -13.33 5.07 0.55
N LYS A 83 -12.42 5.90 0.04
CA LYS A 83 -11.57 5.57 -1.10
C LYS A 83 -10.13 5.41 -0.67
N MET A 84 -9.57 4.23 -0.84
CA MET A 84 -8.17 3.96 -0.53
C MET A 84 -7.39 3.58 -1.78
N LEU A 85 -6.22 4.19 -1.90
CA LEU A 85 -5.24 3.82 -2.92
C LEU A 85 -4.57 2.51 -2.51
N GLY A 86 -4.44 1.60 -3.45
CA GLY A 86 -3.77 0.34 -3.24
C GLY A 86 -3.06 -0.15 -4.49
N ASP A 87 -2.20 -1.11 -4.34
CA ASP A 87 -1.48 -1.76 -5.43
C ASP A 87 -1.85 -3.24 -5.48
N SER A 88 -1.91 -3.78 -6.70
CA SER A 88 -2.23 -5.19 -6.91
C SER A 88 -0.95 -6.01 -6.95
N HIS A 89 -0.93 -7.11 -6.22
CA HIS A 89 0.11 -8.11 -6.38
C HIS A 89 -0.27 -9.10 -7.48
N PHE A 90 0.70 -9.56 -8.23
CA PHE A 90 0.50 -10.44 -9.37
C PHE A 90 1.22 -11.77 -9.15
N ALA A 91 0.52 -12.87 -9.36
CA ALA A 91 1.15 -14.18 -9.53
C ALA A 91 1.52 -14.33 -11.00
N VAL A 92 2.79 -14.60 -11.28
CA VAL A 92 3.30 -14.78 -12.64
C VAL A 92 3.98 -16.14 -12.79
N MET A 93 3.81 -16.75 -13.95
CA MET A 93 4.46 -18.00 -14.29
C MET A 93 5.57 -17.75 -15.32
N SER A 94 6.77 -18.28 -15.04
CA SER A 94 7.87 -18.24 -16.01
C SER A 94 7.52 -19.10 -17.24
N ASN A 95 7.82 -18.61 -18.43
CA ASN A 95 7.69 -19.39 -19.67
C ASN A 95 8.71 -20.55 -19.76
N LYS A 96 9.71 -20.55 -18.88
CA LYS A 96 10.71 -21.62 -18.73
C LYS A 96 10.52 -22.43 -17.44
N ALA A 97 9.33 -22.40 -16.85
CA ALA A 97 9.05 -23.16 -15.63
C ALA A 97 9.24 -24.67 -15.90
N PRO A 98 10.03 -25.40 -15.09
CA PRO A 98 10.31 -26.81 -15.33
C PRO A 98 9.08 -27.71 -15.14
N HIS A 99 8.07 -27.23 -14.39
CA HIS A 99 6.83 -27.95 -14.07
C HIS A 99 5.60 -27.07 -14.37
N LEU A 100 5.36 -26.78 -15.65
CA LEU A 100 4.27 -25.87 -16.09
C LEU A 100 2.88 -26.24 -15.56
N ASN A 101 2.54 -27.54 -15.56
CA ASN A 101 1.22 -27.99 -15.10
C ASN A 101 1.07 -27.81 -13.57
N ALA A 102 2.11 -28.07 -12.80
CA ALA A 102 2.11 -27.83 -11.37
C ALA A 102 2.01 -26.33 -11.06
N ALA A 103 2.70 -25.47 -11.81
CA ALA A 103 2.63 -24.03 -11.67
C ALA A 103 1.21 -23.49 -11.99
N LYS A 104 0.56 -24.02 -13.04
CA LYS A 104 -0.84 -23.68 -13.34
C LYS A 104 -1.78 -24.09 -12.22
N ALA A 105 -1.71 -25.36 -11.77
CA ALA A 105 -2.53 -25.85 -10.68
C ALA A 105 -2.33 -25.06 -9.39
N PHE A 106 -1.09 -24.63 -9.09
CA PHE A 106 -0.80 -23.74 -7.96
C PHE A 106 -1.47 -22.38 -8.10
N ILE A 107 -1.40 -21.74 -9.28
CA ILE A 107 -2.02 -20.44 -9.52
C ILE A 107 -3.54 -20.55 -9.43
N ASP A 108 -4.14 -21.60 -9.99
CA ASP A 108 -5.59 -21.85 -9.91
C ASP A 108 -6.02 -22.00 -8.44
N TYR A 109 -5.31 -22.82 -7.66
CA TYR A 109 -5.55 -22.97 -6.22
C TYR A 109 -5.34 -21.66 -5.45
N TYR A 110 -4.25 -20.94 -5.73
CA TYR A 110 -3.93 -19.67 -5.06
C TYR A 110 -5.00 -18.60 -5.29
N LEU A 111 -5.67 -18.63 -6.45
CA LEU A 111 -6.72 -17.68 -6.82
C LEU A 111 -8.14 -18.16 -6.49
N ASP A 112 -8.31 -19.33 -5.88
CA ASP A 112 -9.64 -19.81 -5.47
C ASP A 112 -10.17 -19.05 -4.22
N ASP A 113 -11.45 -19.24 -3.91
CA ASP A 113 -12.10 -18.54 -2.81
C ASP A 113 -11.58 -18.98 -1.44
N GLU A 114 -11.10 -20.21 -1.30
CA GLU A 114 -10.56 -20.72 -0.04
C GLU A 114 -9.21 -20.05 0.26
N SER A 115 -8.32 -20.04 -0.71
CA SER A 115 -7.03 -19.37 -0.61
C SER A 115 -7.19 -17.87 -0.39
N MET A 116 -8.16 -17.23 -1.06
CA MET A 116 -8.46 -15.81 -0.86
C MET A 116 -9.00 -15.51 0.55
N LYS A 117 -9.76 -16.41 1.16
CA LYS A 117 -10.18 -16.29 2.57
C LYS A 117 -8.99 -16.38 3.53
N ILE A 118 -8.07 -17.32 3.28
CA ILE A 118 -6.84 -17.44 4.07
C ILE A 118 -6.01 -16.16 3.96
N LEU A 119 -5.85 -15.63 2.74
CA LEU A 119 -5.15 -14.38 2.49
C LEU A 119 -5.80 -13.21 3.24
N ALA A 120 -7.13 -13.08 3.19
CA ALA A 120 -7.87 -12.06 3.92
C ALA A 120 -7.67 -12.17 5.44
N GLN A 121 -7.62 -13.37 6.00
CA GLN A 121 -7.34 -13.60 7.43
C GLN A 121 -5.93 -13.11 7.85
N SER A 122 -5.01 -12.95 6.92
CA SER A 122 -3.71 -12.33 7.18
C SER A 122 -3.72 -10.80 7.16
N GLY A 123 -4.89 -10.19 6.88
CA GLY A 123 -5.07 -8.74 6.80
C GLY A 123 -4.95 -8.15 5.39
N GLU A 124 -4.80 -9.00 4.36
CA GLU A 124 -4.75 -8.56 2.96
C GLU A 124 -6.16 -8.38 2.36
N PHE A 125 -6.27 -7.43 1.45
CA PHE A 125 -7.49 -7.27 0.66
C PHE A 125 -7.46 -8.24 -0.52
N ALA A 126 -8.30 -9.27 -0.46
CA ALA A 126 -8.41 -10.26 -1.53
C ALA A 126 -9.13 -9.68 -2.75
N ASN A 127 -8.72 -10.07 -3.95
CA ASN A 127 -9.40 -9.69 -5.19
C ASN A 127 -10.64 -10.58 -5.45
N ARG A 128 -11.51 -10.67 -4.45
CA ARG A 128 -12.78 -11.44 -4.49
C ARG A 128 -13.88 -10.69 -3.77
N LYS A 129 -15.01 -10.50 -4.45
CA LYS A 129 -16.18 -9.86 -3.85
C LYS A 129 -16.69 -10.67 -2.66
N GLY A 130 -16.92 -10.01 -1.53
CA GLY A 130 -17.44 -10.66 -0.33
C GLY A 130 -16.35 -11.28 0.57
N ILE A 131 -15.08 -11.23 0.18
CA ILE A 131 -13.94 -11.68 0.99
C ILE A 131 -13.14 -10.45 1.42
N TYR A 132 -13.17 -10.13 2.70
CA TYR A 132 -12.52 -8.96 3.27
C TYR A 132 -11.64 -9.35 4.45
N PRO A 133 -10.56 -8.59 4.71
CA PRO A 133 -9.78 -8.78 5.93
C PRO A 133 -10.63 -8.46 7.16
N PRO A 134 -10.35 -9.06 8.32
CA PRO A 134 -11.07 -8.84 9.57
C PRO A 134 -10.71 -7.49 10.21
N LEU A 135 -10.88 -6.43 9.45
CA LEU A 135 -10.69 -5.04 9.82
C LEU A 135 -12.05 -4.33 9.85
N ALA A 136 -12.29 -3.53 10.86
CA ALA A 136 -13.54 -2.81 10.99
C ALA A 136 -13.75 -1.86 9.79
N GLY A 137 -14.84 -2.09 9.02
CA GLY A 137 -15.20 -1.29 7.86
C GLY A 137 -14.44 -1.66 6.56
N ALA A 138 -13.72 -2.77 6.52
CA ALA A 138 -13.01 -3.22 5.32
C ALA A 138 -13.95 -3.44 4.12
N ASP A 139 -15.17 -3.89 4.39
CA ASP A 139 -16.25 -4.10 3.40
C ASP A 139 -16.75 -2.80 2.75
N LYS A 140 -16.48 -1.64 3.37
CA LYS A 140 -16.89 -0.30 2.90
C LYS A 140 -15.79 0.43 2.13
N ILE A 141 -14.57 -0.09 2.13
CA ILE A 141 -13.43 0.53 1.46
C ILE A 141 -13.57 0.34 -0.05
N GLN A 142 -13.66 1.45 -0.78
CA GLN A 142 -13.53 1.45 -2.23
C GLN A 142 -12.06 1.45 -2.61
N TYR A 143 -11.58 0.33 -3.15
CA TYR A 143 -10.24 0.19 -3.68
C TYR A 143 -10.06 0.99 -4.97
N ILE A 144 -9.02 1.81 -5.02
CA ILE A 144 -8.60 2.56 -6.21
C ILE A 144 -7.17 2.13 -6.55
N GLN A 145 -6.99 1.49 -7.71
CA GLN A 145 -5.68 1.06 -8.19
C GLN A 145 -4.74 2.27 -8.35
N MET A 146 -3.57 2.20 -7.72
CA MET A 146 -2.50 3.17 -7.92
C MET A 146 -2.00 3.16 -9.37
N GLU A 147 -1.36 4.24 -9.79
CA GLU A 147 -0.78 4.33 -11.13
C GLU A 147 0.40 3.38 -11.28
N VAL A 148 0.43 2.69 -12.40
CA VAL A 148 1.61 1.96 -12.85
C VAL A 148 2.47 2.94 -13.64
N LEU A 149 3.59 3.33 -13.04
CA LEU A 149 4.54 4.24 -13.69
C LEU A 149 5.51 3.43 -14.54
N ASP A 150 5.77 3.88 -15.76
CA ASP A 150 6.89 3.37 -16.53
C ASP A 150 8.23 3.84 -15.93
N ALA A 151 9.34 3.26 -16.39
CA ALA A 151 10.66 3.55 -15.82
C ALA A 151 11.03 5.05 -15.89
N LYS A 152 10.64 5.74 -16.97
CA LYS A 152 10.94 7.17 -17.13
C LYS A 152 10.10 8.02 -16.18
N ALA A 153 8.78 7.81 -16.17
CA ALA A 153 7.86 8.52 -15.29
C ALA A 153 8.23 8.29 -13.80
N PHE A 154 8.64 7.07 -13.46
CA PHE A 154 9.12 6.74 -12.12
C PHE A 154 10.36 7.57 -11.72
N GLU A 155 11.40 7.62 -12.56
CA GLU A 155 12.61 8.38 -12.28
C GLU A 155 12.34 9.91 -12.24
N ASP A 156 11.43 10.41 -13.09
CA ASP A 156 11.04 11.81 -13.07
C ASP A 156 10.30 12.16 -11.76
N LYS A 157 9.37 11.31 -11.31
CA LYS A 157 8.67 11.50 -10.03
C LYS A 157 9.61 11.36 -8.82
N LYS A 158 10.53 10.43 -8.84
CA LYS A 158 11.56 10.27 -7.82
C LYS A 158 12.39 11.55 -7.65
N LYS A 159 12.83 12.17 -8.75
CA LYS A 159 13.56 13.45 -8.73
C LYS A 159 12.67 14.59 -8.22
N GLU A 160 11.41 14.66 -8.65
CA GLU A 160 10.45 15.67 -8.22
C GLU A 160 10.23 15.59 -6.70
N TYR A 161 9.91 14.42 -6.18
CA TYR A 161 9.66 14.22 -4.75
C TYR A 161 10.93 14.36 -3.91
N GLY A 162 12.09 13.96 -4.43
CA GLY A 162 13.37 14.22 -3.76
C GLY A 162 13.61 15.70 -3.51
N LYS A 163 13.31 16.55 -4.49
CA LYS A 163 13.41 18.01 -4.33
C LYS A 163 12.43 18.58 -3.30
N LEU A 164 11.29 17.93 -3.08
CA LEU A 164 10.27 18.39 -2.13
C LEU A 164 10.55 17.91 -0.70
N PHE A 165 10.88 16.64 -0.53
CA PHE A 165 10.93 15.98 0.78
C PHE A 165 12.33 15.93 1.42
N LEU A 166 13.43 16.08 0.63
CA LEU A 166 14.81 16.01 1.13
C LEU A 166 15.48 17.41 1.28
N ARG A 167 14.67 18.44 1.52
CA ARG A 167 15.16 19.82 1.74
C ARG A 167 15.47 20.09 3.20
#